data_692c974841f5f4a3be6542e83eb00da4
#
_entry.id   692c974841f5f4a3be6542e83eb00da4
#
_cell.length_a   1.000
_cell.length_b   1.000
_cell.length_c   1.000
_cell.angle_alpha   90.00
_cell.angle_beta   90.00
_cell.angle_gamma   90.00
#
_symmetry.space_group_name_H-M   'P 1'
#
loop_
_entity.id
_entity.type
_entity.pdbx_description
1 polymer ?
#
loop_
_entity_poly.entity_id
_entity_poly.type
_entity_poly.pdbx_seq_one_letter_code
_entity_poly.pdbx_strand_id
1 'polypeptide(L)'
;GGYGPFGALLRLDGWRTRSVSSGATAGGLAGCDVLVIANARPAPTGDGPPRRPTPSAFDLPEVDALVKWVENGGRLFLIADHQPLAGAAAPLAAAFGIRFTDGFAVAPHSDHADLERALGEPTWFHRRDGTLAEHPGTSGVDSVRSFTGQAIAPSDDAIPIIRFADGFVNLLPEVPWEFTSATPRQDASEWWQGSLLTRGRGRVAAWGEAAMFTAQLVGPDRIPAGMNSRGAEQNHRFLLNLIRWLVDGA
;
A
#
# COMPACT_ATOMS: atom_id res chain seq x y z
N GLY A 1 -12.35 8.66 10.17
CA GLY A 1 -11.17 7.92 9.79
C GLY A 1 -10.60 8.39 8.46
N GLY A 2 -9.30 8.18 8.22
CA GLY A 2 -8.57 8.69 7.07
C GLY A 2 -9.08 8.26 5.69
N TYR A 3 -9.84 7.17 5.61
CA TYR A 3 -10.39 6.64 4.34
C TYR A 3 -11.79 7.15 3.97
N GLY A 4 -12.34 8.11 4.71
CA GLY A 4 -13.60 8.77 4.33
C GLY A 4 -13.57 9.39 2.94
N PRO A 5 -12.52 10.17 2.59
CA PRO A 5 -12.35 10.75 1.25
C PRO A 5 -12.22 9.70 0.15
N PHE A 6 -11.51 8.59 0.39
CA PHE A 6 -11.42 7.45 -0.51
C PHE A 6 -12.82 6.93 -0.89
N GLY A 7 -13.62 6.59 0.13
CA GLY A 7 -14.98 6.10 -0.11
C GLY A 7 -15.91 7.17 -0.72
N ALA A 8 -15.72 8.44 -0.40
CA ALA A 8 -16.46 9.54 -1.02
C ALA A 8 -16.14 9.67 -2.52
N LEU A 9 -14.87 9.60 -2.88
CA LEU A 9 -14.43 9.66 -4.27
C LEU A 9 -15.01 8.51 -5.09
N LEU A 10 -14.99 7.27 -4.56
CA LEU A 10 -15.59 6.13 -5.22
C LEU A 10 -17.10 6.32 -5.45
N ARG A 11 -17.83 6.85 -4.45
CA ARG A 11 -19.25 7.12 -4.62
C ARG A 11 -19.54 8.19 -5.67
N LEU A 12 -18.71 9.24 -5.75
CA LEU A 12 -18.81 10.26 -6.79
C LEU A 12 -18.53 9.68 -8.19
N ASP A 13 -17.69 8.66 -8.29
CA ASP A 13 -17.42 7.94 -9.54
C ASP A 13 -18.46 6.84 -9.85
N GLY A 14 -19.53 6.73 -9.05
CA GLY A 14 -20.67 5.84 -9.29
C GLY A 14 -20.62 4.48 -8.57
N TRP A 15 -19.57 4.22 -7.76
CA TRP A 15 -19.45 2.98 -7.00
C TRP A 15 -20.34 2.97 -5.75
N ARG A 16 -20.89 1.81 -5.42
CA ARG A 16 -21.53 1.60 -4.12
C ARG A 16 -20.49 1.08 -3.14
N THR A 17 -20.36 1.73 -1.99
CA THR A 17 -19.40 1.35 -0.96
C THR A 17 -20.08 0.85 0.29
N ARG A 18 -19.57 -0.22 0.88
CA ARG A 18 -19.98 -0.71 2.21
C ARG A 18 -18.74 -1.07 3.02
N SER A 19 -18.83 -0.97 4.33
CA SER A 19 -17.80 -1.49 5.22
C SER A 19 -18.07 -2.96 5.54
N VAL A 20 -17.00 -3.76 5.62
CA VAL A 20 -17.05 -5.14 6.10
C VAL A 20 -16.43 -5.15 7.49
N SER A 21 -17.19 -5.52 8.50
CA SER A 21 -16.78 -5.50 9.92
C SER A 21 -16.48 -6.88 10.52
N SER A 22 -16.86 -7.93 9.84
CA SER A 22 -16.57 -9.33 10.21
C SER A 22 -15.66 -9.93 9.16
N GLY A 23 -14.67 -10.72 9.57
CA GLY A 23 -13.62 -11.28 8.73
C GLY A 23 -13.99 -11.61 7.28
N ALA A 24 -13.04 -11.68 6.41
CA ALA A 24 -13.21 -11.87 4.97
C ALA A 24 -13.72 -13.31 4.66
N THR A 25 -14.94 -13.63 5.12
CA THR A 25 -15.60 -14.90 4.84
C THR A 25 -16.32 -14.83 3.49
N ALA A 26 -16.49 -15.97 2.84
CA ALA A 26 -17.20 -16.08 1.56
C ALA A 26 -18.59 -15.42 1.60
N GLY A 27 -19.32 -15.53 2.72
CA GLY A 27 -20.62 -14.89 2.91
C GLY A 27 -20.54 -13.36 3.02
N GLY A 28 -19.49 -12.83 3.67
CA GLY A 28 -19.26 -11.40 3.81
C GLY A 28 -18.87 -10.72 2.50
N LEU A 29 -18.33 -11.48 1.54
CA LEU A 29 -17.90 -10.98 0.23
C LEU A 29 -18.93 -11.19 -0.89
N ALA A 30 -20.10 -11.77 -0.58
CA ALA A 30 -21.16 -11.94 -1.58
C ALA A 30 -21.58 -10.58 -2.18
N GLY A 31 -21.59 -10.50 -3.52
CA GLY A 31 -21.91 -9.27 -4.26
C GLY A 31 -20.88 -8.15 -4.09
N CYS A 32 -19.64 -8.48 -3.68
CA CYS A 32 -18.53 -7.54 -3.61
C CYS A 32 -17.71 -7.67 -4.91
N ASP A 33 -17.64 -6.59 -5.69
CA ASP A 33 -16.82 -6.56 -6.89
C ASP A 33 -15.34 -6.32 -6.56
N VAL A 34 -15.07 -5.41 -5.64
CA VAL A 34 -13.70 -5.07 -5.18
C VAL A 34 -13.68 -5.01 -3.66
N LEU A 35 -12.81 -5.80 -3.05
CA LEU A 35 -12.47 -5.69 -1.63
C LEU A 35 -11.25 -4.78 -1.48
N VAL A 36 -11.37 -3.75 -0.66
CA VAL A 36 -10.24 -2.90 -0.25
C VAL A 36 -9.89 -3.23 1.19
N ILE A 37 -8.66 -3.69 1.40
CA ILE A 37 -8.07 -3.85 2.73
C ILE A 37 -6.98 -2.80 2.86
N ALA A 38 -7.13 -1.90 3.82
CA ALA A 38 -6.19 -0.80 4.00
C ALA A 38 -5.72 -0.73 5.45
N ASN A 39 -4.42 -0.86 5.63
CA ASN A 39 -3.75 -0.75 6.93
C ASN A 39 -4.36 -1.69 7.98
N ALA A 40 -4.48 -2.97 7.65
CA ALA A 40 -4.87 -3.99 8.62
C ALA A 40 -3.91 -3.96 9.82
N ARG A 41 -4.48 -3.97 11.02
CA ARG A 41 -3.69 -3.87 12.24
C ARG A 41 -3.23 -5.24 12.70
N PRO A 42 -1.99 -5.38 13.22
CA PRO A 42 -1.51 -6.63 13.75
C PRO A 42 -2.36 -7.10 14.93
N ALA A 43 -2.42 -8.41 15.14
CA ALA A 43 -3.00 -8.97 16.34
C ALA A 43 -2.25 -8.46 17.59
N PRO A 44 -2.94 -8.13 18.70
CA PRO A 44 -2.28 -7.73 19.94
C PRO A 44 -1.37 -8.84 20.49
N THR A 45 -0.16 -8.49 20.89
CA THR A 45 0.83 -9.42 21.48
C THR A 45 1.33 -8.95 22.85
N GLY A 46 0.43 -8.47 23.72
CA GLY A 46 0.76 -7.92 25.03
C GLY A 46 0.59 -6.40 25.09
N ASP A 47 1.18 -5.78 26.10
CA ASP A 47 0.94 -4.36 26.45
C ASP A 47 1.89 -3.37 25.73
N GLY A 48 2.74 -3.84 24.83
CA GLY A 48 3.72 -3.01 24.13
C GLY A 48 3.39 -2.76 22.66
N PRO A 49 4.17 -1.89 21.99
CA PRO A 49 4.07 -1.74 20.54
C PRO A 49 4.43 -3.06 19.86
N PRO A 50 3.83 -3.35 18.68
CA PRO A 50 4.18 -4.55 17.93
C PRO A 50 5.67 -4.51 17.54
N ARG A 51 6.35 -5.67 17.64
CA ARG A 51 7.76 -5.81 17.27
C ARG A 51 7.89 -6.63 16.00
N ARG A 52 8.97 -6.41 15.28
CA ARG A 52 9.34 -7.25 14.14
C ARG A 52 9.87 -8.62 14.58
N PRO A 53 9.43 -9.74 13.95
CA PRO A 53 8.43 -9.80 12.88
C PRO A 53 7.03 -9.45 13.38
N THR A 54 6.35 -8.56 12.67
CA THR A 54 5.01 -8.11 13.07
C THR A 54 3.98 -9.25 12.97
N PRO A 55 3.16 -9.48 13.99
CA PRO A 55 2.10 -10.49 13.95
C PRO A 55 1.09 -10.23 12.83
N SER A 56 0.62 -11.30 12.21
CA SER A 56 -0.40 -11.20 11.16
C SER A 56 -1.71 -10.59 11.65
N ALA A 57 -2.35 -9.82 10.79
CA ALA A 57 -3.73 -9.37 10.97
C ALA A 57 -4.77 -10.42 10.56
N PHE A 58 -4.33 -11.48 9.90
CA PHE A 58 -5.19 -12.51 9.30
C PHE A 58 -4.79 -13.89 9.81
N ASP A 59 -5.76 -14.74 10.09
CA ASP A 59 -5.50 -16.15 10.31
C ASP A 59 -5.38 -16.92 8.97
N LEU A 60 -4.89 -18.15 9.02
CA LEU A 60 -4.72 -18.96 7.81
C LEU A 60 -6.05 -19.23 7.08
N PRO A 61 -7.16 -19.56 7.75
CA PRO A 61 -8.46 -19.70 7.11
C PRO A 61 -8.92 -18.43 6.37
N GLU A 62 -8.68 -17.25 6.92
CA GLU A 62 -9.02 -15.97 6.27
C GLU A 62 -8.17 -15.75 5.02
N VAL A 63 -6.86 -16.02 5.10
CA VAL A 63 -5.96 -15.93 3.94
C VAL A 63 -6.42 -16.88 2.85
N ASP A 64 -6.68 -18.15 3.17
CA ASP A 64 -7.16 -19.14 2.22
C ASP A 64 -8.51 -18.77 1.58
N ALA A 65 -9.41 -18.19 2.36
CA ALA A 65 -10.71 -17.73 1.86
C ALA A 65 -10.55 -16.57 0.86
N LEU A 66 -9.68 -15.62 1.16
CA LEU A 66 -9.39 -14.48 0.29
C LEU A 66 -8.70 -14.93 -1.01
N VAL A 67 -7.73 -15.84 -0.94
CA VAL A 67 -7.08 -16.40 -2.13
C VAL A 67 -8.10 -17.09 -3.03
N LYS A 68 -8.93 -17.97 -2.48
CA LYS A 68 -9.99 -18.65 -3.23
C LYS A 68 -11.00 -17.67 -3.83
N TRP A 69 -11.36 -16.63 -3.08
CA TRP A 69 -12.28 -15.60 -3.58
C TRP A 69 -11.67 -14.87 -4.78
N VAL A 70 -10.40 -14.47 -4.72
CA VAL A 70 -9.71 -13.83 -5.84
C VAL A 70 -9.59 -14.81 -7.02
N GLU A 71 -9.13 -16.04 -6.82
CA GLU A 71 -8.99 -17.04 -7.88
C GLU A 71 -10.32 -17.31 -8.60
N ASN A 72 -11.45 -17.15 -7.90
CA ASN A 72 -12.78 -17.26 -8.45
C ASN A 72 -13.34 -15.98 -9.08
N GLY A 73 -12.53 -14.93 -9.25
CA GLY A 73 -12.89 -13.70 -9.95
C GLY A 73 -13.09 -12.48 -9.05
N GLY A 74 -12.83 -12.61 -7.73
CA GLY A 74 -12.77 -11.47 -6.82
C GLY A 74 -11.60 -10.54 -7.13
N ARG A 75 -11.70 -9.29 -6.71
CA ARG A 75 -10.67 -8.28 -6.93
C ARG A 75 -10.25 -7.68 -5.61
N LEU A 76 -8.97 -7.76 -5.31
CA LEU A 76 -8.41 -7.29 -4.05
C LEU A 76 -7.53 -6.04 -4.27
N PHE A 77 -7.81 -4.98 -3.53
CA PHE A 77 -6.89 -3.87 -3.35
C PHE A 77 -6.30 -3.94 -1.93
N LEU A 78 -5.09 -4.46 -1.81
CA LEU A 78 -4.37 -4.61 -0.55
C LEU A 78 -3.40 -3.45 -0.36
N ILE A 79 -3.69 -2.57 0.59
CA ILE A 79 -2.86 -1.42 0.95
C ILE A 79 -2.30 -1.66 2.35
N ALA A 80 -0.98 -1.66 2.47
CA ALA A 80 -0.32 -1.79 3.75
C ALA A 80 0.88 -0.83 3.79
N ASP A 81 0.74 0.20 4.58
CA ASP A 81 1.75 1.22 4.80
C ASP A 81 3.00 0.62 5.50
N HIS A 82 3.94 1.45 5.91
CA HIS A 82 5.13 1.02 6.65
C HIS A 82 4.80 0.11 7.88
N GLN A 83 5.85 -0.40 8.54
CA GLN A 83 5.72 -1.16 9.79
C GLN A 83 4.83 -0.40 10.81
N PRO A 84 3.94 -1.06 11.54
CA PRO A 84 3.71 -2.52 11.59
C PRO A 84 2.67 -3.02 10.58
N LEU A 85 2.07 -2.13 9.79
CA LEU A 85 0.93 -2.44 8.92
C LEU A 85 1.35 -3.36 7.76
N ALA A 86 2.55 -3.12 7.24
CA ALA A 86 3.18 -3.96 6.24
C ALA A 86 3.35 -5.41 6.71
N GLY A 87 3.94 -5.60 7.90
CA GLY A 87 4.14 -6.93 8.47
C GLY A 87 2.83 -7.63 8.81
N ALA A 88 1.85 -6.87 9.31
CA ALA A 88 0.52 -7.42 9.60
C ALA A 88 -0.20 -7.96 8.36
N ALA A 89 0.03 -7.36 7.19
CA ALA A 89 -0.52 -7.79 5.92
C ALA A 89 0.39 -8.75 5.13
N ALA A 90 1.63 -8.95 5.56
CA ALA A 90 2.63 -9.73 4.82
C ALA A 90 2.21 -11.18 4.53
N PRO A 91 1.58 -11.96 5.45
CA PRO A 91 1.12 -13.29 5.14
C PRO A 91 0.06 -13.35 4.03
N LEU A 92 -0.87 -12.39 4.01
CA LEU A 92 -1.85 -12.28 2.94
C LEU A 92 -1.19 -11.90 1.61
N ALA A 93 -0.27 -10.93 1.61
CA ALA A 93 0.48 -10.55 0.42
C ALA A 93 1.30 -11.73 -0.13
N ALA A 94 1.98 -12.48 0.75
CA ALA A 94 2.78 -13.64 0.39
C ALA A 94 1.97 -14.76 -0.27
N ALA A 95 0.70 -14.94 0.10
CA ALA A 95 -0.19 -15.91 -0.52
C ALA A 95 -0.50 -15.59 -2.00
N PHE A 96 -0.28 -14.33 -2.41
CA PHE A 96 -0.33 -13.88 -3.81
C PHE A 96 1.05 -13.75 -4.47
N GLY A 97 2.14 -14.21 -3.81
CA GLY A 97 3.49 -14.09 -4.34
C GLY A 97 4.10 -12.69 -4.17
N ILE A 98 3.49 -11.82 -3.35
CA ILE A 98 3.96 -10.46 -3.10
C ILE A 98 4.67 -10.42 -1.75
N ARG A 99 5.87 -9.85 -1.71
CA ARG A 99 6.67 -9.77 -0.49
C ARG A 99 6.70 -8.35 0.07
N PHE A 100 5.86 -8.09 1.07
CA PHE A 100 5.93 -6.90 1.91
C PHE A 100 7.11 -7.01 2.88
N THR A 101 7.80 -5.92 3.14
CA THR A 101 9.08 -5.95 3.84
C THR A 101 9.02 -5.59 5.32
N ASP A 102 7.86 -5.18 5.82
CA ASP A 102 7.67 -4.77 7.22
C ASP A 102 8.72 -3.73 7.66
N GLY A 103 8.90 -2.71 6.83
CA GLY A 103 9.90 -1.67 7.01
C GLY A 103 9.41 -0.29 6.62
N PHE A 104 10.37 0.61 6.40
CA PHE A 104 10.14 1.99 5.95
C PHE A 104 11.01 2.25 4.73
N ALA A 105 10.42 2.58 3.59
CA ALA A 105 11.14 3.00 2.41
C ALA A 105 11.51 4.48 2.50
N VAL A 106 12.78 4.80 2.40
CA VAL A 106 13.29 6.17 2.49
C VAL A 106 14.17 6.52 1.30
N ALA A 107 14.13 7.79 0.92
CA ALA A 107 14.91 8.32 -0.20
C ALA A 107 16.44 8.24 0.06
N PRO A 108 17.25 8.28 -1.02
CA PRO A 108 18.69 8.37 -0.92
C PRO A 108 19.14 9.54 -0.03
N HIS A 109 20.30 9.37 0.60
CA HIS A 109 20.97 10.41 1.42
C HIS A 109 20.37 10.70 2.80
N SER A 110 19.39 9.92 3.26
CA SER A 110 18.94 9.99 4.66
C SER A 110 19.99 9.33 5.56
N ASP A 111 20.87 10.11 6.14
CA ASP A 111 21.67 9.67 7.27
C ASP A 111 20.83 9.67 8.56
N HIS A 112 21.39 9.20 9.68
CA HIS A 112 20.60 9.09 10.91
C HIS A 112 20.11 10.43 11.47
N ALA A 113 20.85 11.51 11.24
CA ALA A 113 20.50 12.83 11.73
C ALA A 113 19.31 13.43 10.96
N ASP A 114 19.12 13.00 9.70
CA ASP A 114 18.07 13.50 8.80
C ASP A 114 16.91 12.50 8.63
N LEU A 115 16.91 11.38 9.36
CA LEU A 115 15.94 10.30 9.13
C LEU A 115 14.49 10.70 9.40
N GLU A 116 14.25 11.45 10.49
CA GLU A 116 12.89 11.97 10.77
C GLU A 116 12.42 12.91 9.66
N ARG A 117 13.35 13.71 9.12
CA ARG A 117 13.07 14.57 8.00
C ARG A 117 12.81 13.77 6.73
N ALA A 118 13.63 12.76 6.44
CA ALA A 118 13.47 11.90 5.26
C ALA A 118 12.17 11.10 5.28
N LEU A 119 11.72 10.64 6.45
CA LEU A 119 10.42 9.97 6.63
C LEU A 119 9.25 10.94 6.47
N GLY A 120 9.46 12.22 6.72
CA GLY A 120 8.47 13.28 6.51
C GLY A 120 8.47 13.89 5.11
N GLU A 121 9.52 13.62 4.29
CA GLU A 121 9.62 14.14 2.95
C GLU A 121 8.80 13.28 1.97
N PRO A 122 7.86 13.90 1.24
CA PRO A 122 7.07 13.17 0.26
C PRO A 122 7.93 12.78 -0.95
N THR A 123 7.62 11.64 -1.51
CA THR A 123 8.25 11.13 -2.72
C THR A 123 7.32 11.31 -3.91
N TRP A 124 7.87 11.73 -5.04
CA TRP A 124 7.15 11.81 -6.31
C TRP A 124 7.63 10.71 -7.25
N PHE A 125 6.69 10.11 -7.94
CA PHE A 125 6.95 9.15 -9.00
C PHE A 125 6.39 9.71 -10.30
N HIS A 126 7.21 9.71 -11.35
CA HIS A 126 6.89 10.34 -12.61
C HIS A 126 7.00 9.36 -13.78
N ARG A 127 6.14 9.53 -14.76
CA ARG A 127 6.24 8.78 -16.01
C ARG A 127 7.53 9.09 -16.77
N ARG A 128 7.93 10.38 -16.77
CA ARG A 128 9.10 10.87 -17.53
C ARG A 128 10.44 10.24 -17.11
N ASP A 129 10.57 9.78 -15.88
CA ASP A 129 11.79 9.15 -15.35
C ASP A 129 11.65 7.64 -15.15
N GLY A 130 10.50 7.06 -15.54
CA GLY A 130 10.25 5.63 -15.49
C GLY A 130 9.86 5.10 -14.11
N THR A 131 9.77 5.95 -13.08
CA THR A 131 9.34 5.52 -11.73
C THR A 131 7.84 5.27 -11.63
N LEU A 132 7.03 5.84 -12.55
CA LEU A 132 5.63 5.53 -12.75
C LEU A 132 5.47 4.83 -14.10
N ALA A 133 5.09 3.56 -14.09
CA ALA A 133 4.96 2.73 -15.28
C ALA A 133 3.85 3.20 -16.22
N GLU A 134 4.00 2.92 -17.52
CA GLU A 134 2.91 3.04 -18.48
C GLU A 134 2.02 1.79 -18.41
N HIS A 135 0.77 2.00 -18.02
CA HIS A 135 -0.20 0.92 -17.79
C HIS A 135 -1.63 1.50 -17.84
N PRO A 136 -2.69 0.73 -18.16
CA PRO A 136 -4.07 1.21 -18.06
C PRO A 136 -4.41 1.83 -16.71
N GLY A 137 -3.93 1.24 -15.61
CA GLY A 137 -4.10 1.79 -14.24
C GLY A 137 -3.41 3.15 -14.00
N THR A 138 -2.56 3.60 -14.92
CA THR A 138 -1.89 4.92 -14.87
C THR A 138 -2.30 5.83 -16.04
N SER A 139 -3.37 5.50 -16.75
CA SER A 139 -3.82 6.26 -17.91
C SER A 139 -4.12 7.72 -17.57
N GLY A 140 -3.51 8.65 -18.32
CA GLY A 140 -3.66 10.09 -18.09
C GLY A 140 -3.11 10.60 -16.76
N VAL A 141 -2.17 9.85 -16.16
CA VAL A 141 -1.44 10.22 -14.94
C VAL A 141 0.04 10.37 -15.28
N ASP A 142 0.60 11.56 -15.09
CA ASP A 142 2.01 11.86 -15.35
C ASP A 142 2.86 11.73 -14.10
N SER A 143 2.27 11.97 -12.94
CA SER A 143 2.94 11.87 -11.65
C SER A 143 1.98 11.56 -10.51
N VAL A 144 2.49 10.89 -9.49
CA VAL A 144 1.81 10.67 -8.22
C VAL A 144 2.72 11.07 -7.06
N ARG A 145 2.12 11.52 -5.98
CA ARG A 145 2.82 11.84 -4.75
C ARG A 145 2.52 10.78 -3.69
N SER A 146 3.57 10.27 -3.10
CA SER A 146 3.58 9.37 -1.94
C SER A 146 4.15 10.09 -0.72
N PHE A 147 3.98 9.55 0.48
CA PHE A 147 4.38 10.24 1.72
C PHE A 147 5.39 9.43 2.51
N THR A 148 5.03 8.28 2.97
CA THR A 148 5.91 7.29 3.58
C THR A 148 5.68 5.95 2.91
N GLY A 149 5.78 4.86 3.62
CA GLY A 149 5.44 3.54 3.14
C GLY A 149 6.57 2.56 3.25
N GLN A 150 6.34 1.38 2.71
CA GLN A 150 7.32 0.30 2.63
C GLN A 150 7.78 0.06 1.21
N ALA A 151 8.86 -0.68 1.06
CA ALA A 151 9.27 -1.25 -0.20
C ALA A 151 8.68 -2.66 -0.37
N ILE A 152 8.13 -2.94 -1.55
CA ILE A 152 7.69 -4.26 -1.98
C ILE A 152 8.82 -4.88 -2.78
N ALA A 153 9.31 -6.05 -2.36
CA ALA A 153 10.37 -6.72 -3.09
C ALA A 153 9.85 -7.24 -4.45
N PRO A 154 10.65 -7.13 -5.51
CA PRO A 154 10.29 -7.60 -6.85
C PRO A 154 9.85 -9.06 -6.87
N SER A 155 8.92 -9.39 -7.75
CA SER A 155 8.36 -10.72 -7.99
C SER A 155 8.11 -10.89 -9.47
N ASP A 156 8.32 -12.10 -10.01
CA ASP A 156 8.14 -12.38 -11.44
C ASP A 156 6.66 -12.40 -11.87
N ASP A 157 5.76 -12.59 -10.90
CA ASP A 157 4.32 -12.73 -11.17
C ASP A 157 3.55 -11.40 -11.18
N ALA A 158 4.19 -10.31 -10.75
CA ALA A 158 3.52 -9.03 -10.59
C ALA A 158 4.08 -7.94 -11.52
N ILE A 159 3.20 -7.07 -11.97
CA ILE A 159 3.54 -5.92 -12.82
C ILE A 159 3.86 -4.73 -11.90
N PRO A 160 5.07 -4.19 -11.90
CA PRO A 160 5.40 -3.00 -11.14
C PRO A 160 4.71 -1.77 -11.74
N ILE A 161 4.05 -1.00 -10.89
CA ILE A 161 3.38 0.25 -11.28
C ILE A 161 4.14 1.46 -10.77
N ILE A 162 4.65 1.38 -9.54
CA ILE A 162 5.52 2.39 -8.97
C ILE A 162 6.83 1.71 -8.57
N ARG A 163 7.96 2.23 -9.07
CA ARG A 163 9.31 1.78 -8.74
C ARG A 163 10.05 2.86 -7.98
N PHE A 164 10.80 2.46 -6.98
CA PHE A 164 11.77 3.36 -6.34
C PHE A 164 12.95 3.60 -7.27
N ALA A 165 13.45 4.83 -7.25
CA ALA A 165 14.69 5.18 -7.94
C ALA A 165 15.91 4.56 -7.23
N ASP A 166 17.07 4.65 -7.87
CA ASP A 166 18.33 4.23 -7.30
C ASP A 166 18.63 4.90 -5.95
N GLY A 167 19.22 4.16 -5.07
CA GLY A 167 19.65 4.61 -3.75
C GLY A 167 18.57 4.63 -2.68
N PHE A 168 17.32 4.28 -2.99
CA PHE A 168 16.32 4.07 -1.95
C PHE A 168 16.74 2.91 -1.03
N VAL A 169 16.46 3.07 0.25
CA VAL A 169 16.71 2.05 1.26
C VAL A 169 15.44 1.71 2.02
N ASN A 170 15.34 0.47 2.43
CA ASN A 170 14.28 -0.02 3.30
C ASN A 170 14.85 -0.21 4.70
N LEU A 171 14.37 0.58 5.65
CA LEU A 171 14.76 0.53 7.05
C LEU A 171 13.90 -0.48 7.77
N LEU A 172 14.54 -1.31 8.59
CA LEU A 172 13.90 -2.44 9.26
C LEU A 172 14.05 -2.34 10.79
N PRO A 173 13.44 -1.34 11.44
CA PRO A 173 13.53 -1.20 12.90
C PRO A 173 12.85 -2.38 13.58
N GLU A 174 13.27 -2.70 14.82
CA GLU A 174 12.64 -3.73 15.63
C GLU A 174 11.26 -3.28 16.13
N VAL A 175 11.17 -2.01 16.54
CA VAL A 175 9.93 -1.35 16.98
C VAL A 175 9.62 -0.22 16.01
N PRO A 176 8.35 -0.05 15.58
CA PRO A 176 7.96 1.02 14.65
C PRO A 176 8.41 2.39 15.14
N TRP A 177 9.03 3.17 14.27
CA TRP A 177 9.53 4.52 14.50
C TRP A 177 10.74 4.64 15.46
N GLU A 178 11.26 3.53 15.97
CA GLU A 178 12.49 3.53 16.79
C GLU A 178 13.72 3.24 15.90
N PHE A 179 14.35 4.29 15.41
CA PHE A 179 15.53 4.17 14.54
C PHE A 179 16.81 4.45 15.32
N THR A 180 17.83 3.64 15.08
CA THR A 180 19.17 3.78 15.65
C THR A 180 20.24 3.57 14.58
N SER A 181 21.51 3.81 14.91
CA SER A 181 22.63 3.49 14.02
C SER A 181 22.73 1.98 13.69
N ALA A 182 22.14 1.13 14.52
CA ALA A 182 22.10 -0.32 14.33
C ALA A 182 20.84 -0.78 13.55
N THR A 183 19.89 0.11 13.21
CA THR A 183 18.71 -0.26 12.44
C THR A 183 19.14 -0.88 11.10
N PRO A 184 18.75 -2.13 10.80
CA PRO A 184 19.13 -2.77 9.56
C PRO A 184 18.61 -1.99 8.34
N ARG A 185 19.48 -1.86 7.34
CA ARG A 185 19.20 -1.21 6.07
C ARG A 185 19.30 -2.23 4.95
N GLN A 186 18.33 -2.21 4.07
CA GLN A 186 18.31 -3.04 2.88
C GLN A 186 18.21 -2.14 1.65
N ASP A 187 19.01 -2.39 0.63
CA ASP A 187 18.88 -1.72 -0.65
C ASP A 187 17.49 -2.01 -1.23
N ALA A 188 16.80 -0.96 -1.60
CA ALA A 188 15.48 -0.98 -2.20
C ALA A 188 15.47 -0.29 -3.57
N SER A 189 16.64 -0.09 -4.17
CA SER A 189 16.77 0.41 -5.55
C SER A 189 15.96 -0.48 -6.48
N GLU A 190 15.17 0.12 -7.38
CA GLU A 190 14.29 -0.58 -8.32
C GLU A 190 13.19 -1.46 -7.67
N TRP A 191 13.09 -1.49 -6.34
CA TRP A 191 11.95 -2.14 -5.67
C TRP A 191 10.68 -1.32 -5.89
N TRP A 192 9.55 -1.88 -5.49
CA TRP A 192 8.25 -1.29 -5.84
C TRP A 192 7.57 -0.67 -4.62
N GLN A 193 6.74 0.34 -4.86
CA GLN A 193 5.76 0.78 -3.88
C GLN A 193 4.35 0.35 -4.25
N GLY A 194 4.14 -0.05 -5.50
CA GLY A 194 2.87 -0.56 -5.96
C GLY A 194 3.00 -1.51 -7.14
N SER A 195 2.21 -2.57 -7.11
CA SER A 195 2.19 -3.61 -8.15
C SER A 195 0.80 -4.17 -8.40
N LEU A 196 0.61 -4.73 -9.57
CA LEU A 196 -0.62 -5.36 -10.03
C LEU A 196 -0.35 -6.79 -10.46
N LEU A 197 -1.29 -7.69 -10.24
CA LEU A 197 -1.21 -9.06 -10.74
C LEU A 197 -2.59 -9.64 -11.04
N THR A 198 -2.61 -10.64 -11.91
CA THR A 198 -3.77 -11.49 -12.15
C THR A 198 -3.58 -12.83 -11.45
N ARG A 199 -4.58 -13.29 -10.73
CA ARG A 199 -4.57 -14.57 -10.03
C ARG A 199 -5.85 -15.35 -10.33
N GLY A 200 -5.74 -16.47 -11.03
CA GLY A 200 -6.92 -17.19 -11.52
C GLY A 200 -7.77 -16.29 -12.42
N ARG A 201 -9.04 -16.09 -12.06
CA ARG A 201 -9.95 -15.18 -12.76
C ARG A 201 -10.02 -13.78 -12.14
N GLY A 202 -9.36 -13.56 -11.01
CA GLY A 202 -9.36 -12.30 -10.29
C GLY A 202 -8.09 -11.49 -10.47
N ARG A 203 -8.04 -10.36 -9.78
CA ARG A 203 -6.92 -9.41 -9.83
C ARG A 203 -6.57 -8.88 -8.46
N VAL A 204 -5.32 -8.55 -8.27
CA VAL A 204 -4.81 -7.94 -7.04
C VAL A 204 -4.04 -6.68 -7.39
N ALA A 205 -4.32 -5.60 -6.67
CA ALA A 205 -3.45 -4.44 -6.55
C ALA A 205 -2.83 -4.47 -5.16
N ALA A 206 -1.51 -4.47 -5.07
CA ALA A 206 -0.78 -4.46 -3.81
C ALA A 206 0.00 -3.16 -3.67
N TRP A 207 -0.17 -2.49 -2.54
CA TRP A 207 0.33 -1.14 -2.34
C TRP A 207 1.05 -0.97 -1.00
N GLY A 208 2.24 -0.38 -1.05
CA GLY A 208 3.11 -0.16 0.11
C GLY A 208 2.95 1.19 0.78
N GLU A 209 1.94 1.99 0.41
CA GLU A 209 1.68 3.30 1.00
C GLU A 209 0.18 3.63 0.94
N ALA A 210 -0.34 4.22 1.98
CA ALA A 210 -1.77 4.43 2.15
C ALA A 210 -2.19 5.90 2.09
N ALA A 211 -1.33 6.82 2.54
CA ALA A 211 -1.70 8.23 2.65
C ALA A 211 -2.01 8.84 1.27
N MET A 212 -1.35 8.39 0.21
CA MET A 212 -1.59 8.86 -1.16
C MET A 212 -3.04 8.67 -1.64
N PHE A 213 -3.80 7.78 -0.99
CA PHE A 213 -5.21 7.50 -1.27
C PHE A 213 -6.16 8.08 -0.23
N THR A 214 -5.64 8.89 0.70
CA THR A 214 -6.43 9.56 1.73
C THR A 214 -6.49 11.07 1.49
N ALA A 215 -7.14 11.81 2.40
CA ALA A 215 -7.02 13.26 2.48
C ALA A 215 -6.96 13.62 3.97
N GLN A 216 -5.75 13.60 4.51
CA GLN A 216 -5.49 13.80 5.92
C GLN A 216 -5.03 15.24 6.20
N LEU A 217 -5.12 15.63 7.47
CA LEU A 217 -4.46 16.82 8.01
C LEU A 217 -3.57 16.34 9.16
N VAL A 218 -2.26 16.45 8.99
CA VAL A 218 -1.26 15.86 9.89
C VAL A 218 -0.59 16.95 10.73
N GLY A 219 -0.27 16.59 11.95
CA GLY A 219 0.40 17.46 12.91
C GLY A 219 -0.46 18.62 13.43
N PRO A 220 0.09 19.43 14.35
CA PRO A 220 -0.60 20.58 14.94
C PRO A 220 -0.93 21.66 13.90
N ASP A 221 -0.10 21.82 12.88
CA ASP A 221 -0.30 22.77 11.78
C ASP A 221 -1.29 22.30 10.72
N ARG A 222 -1.89 21.12 10.89
CA ARG A 222 -2.90 20.53 10.01
C ARG A 222 -2.43 20.49 8.55
N ILE A 223 -1.21 20.04 8.31
CA ILE A 223 -0.60 19.97 6.98
C ILE A 223 -1.34 18.90 6.16
N PRO A 224 -1.81 19.23 4.93
CA PRO A 224 -2.44 18.24 4.07
C PRO A 224 -1.50 17.09 3.70
N ALA A 225 -1.94 15.85 3.91
CA ALA A 225 -1.23 14.64 3.53
C ALA A 225 -2.19 13.68 2.82
N GLY A 226 -1.94 13.40 1.55
CA GLY A 226 -2.80 12.59 0.69
C GLY A 226 -3.26 13.33 -0.56
N MET A 227 -4.40 12.96 -1.12
CA MET A 227 -4.97 13.55 -2.34
C MET A 227 -5.28 15.05 -2.26
N ASN A 228 -5.34 15.60 -1.05
CA ASN A 228 -5.53 17.03 -0.76
C ASN A 228 -4.23 17.81 -0.67
N SER A 229 -3.08 17.20 -0.93
CA SER A 229 -1.77 17.85 -0.86
C SER A 229 -1.41 18.48 -2.18
N ARG A 230 -0.62 19.58 -2.11
CA ARG A 230 0.03 20.13 -3.29
C ARG A 230 0.95 19.07 -3.93
N GLY A 231 0.89 18.90 -5.25
CA GLY A 231 1.65 17.90 -6.00
C GLY A 231 1.01 16.51 -6.02
N ALA A 232 -0.17 16.33 -5.40
CA ALA A 232 -0.96 15.10 -5.42
C ALA A 232 -2.23 15.23 -6.28
N GLU A 233 -2.28 16.21 -7.17
CA GLU A 233 -3.48 16.55 -7.94
C GLU A 233 -3.94 15.40 -8.83
N GLN A 234 -3.05 14.47 -9.20
CA GLN A 234 -3.41 13.31 -10.02
C GLN A 234 -3.63 12.02 -9.21
N ASN A 235 -3.39 12.03 -7.90
CA ASN A 235 -3.58 10.84 -7.06
C ASN A 235 -5.03 10.31 -7.07
N HIS A 236 -6.01 11.20 -7.12
CA HIS A 236 -7.42 10.79 -7.18
C HIS A 236 -7.74 10.07 -8.51
N ARG A 237 -7.22 10.54 -9.65
CA ARG A 237 -7.38 9.88 -10.95
C ARG A 237 -6.67 8.52 -10.93
N PHE A 238 -5.48 8.48 -10.37
CA PHE A 238 -4.71 7.25 -10.23
C PHE A 238 -5.51 6.20 -9.44
N LEU A 239 -6.08 6.56 -8.28
CA LEU A 239 -6.93 5.68 -7.50
C LEU A 239 -8.09 5.12 -8.33
N LEU A 240 -8.84 5.98 -9.04
CA LEU A 240 -9.98 5.55 -9.84
C LEU A 240 -9.56 4.61 -10.98
N ASN A 241 -8.43 4.87 -11.60
CA ASN A 241 -7.90 3.99 -12.64
C ASN A 241 -7.53 2.60 -12.10
N LEU A 242 -6.92 2.53 -10.91
CA LEU A 242 -6.62 1.24 -10.26
C LEU A 242 -7.90 0.44 -9.97
N ILE A 243 -8.95 1.09 -9.49
CA ILE A 243 -10.24 0.44 -9.25
C ILE A 243 -10.86 -0.07 -10.56
N ARG A 244 -10.83 0.75 -11.63
CA ARG A 244 -11.33 0.34 -12.94
C ARG A 244 -10.52 -0.83 -13.50
N TRP A 245 -9.20 -0.76 -13.44
CA TRP A 245 -8.36 -1.88 -13.87
C TRP A 245 -8.68 -3.17 -13.10
N LEU A 246 -8.87 -3.08 -11.80
CA LEU A 246 -9.27 -4.25 -11.01
C LEU A 246 -10.55 -4.86 -11.55
N VAL A 247 -11.53 -4.07 -11.98
CA VAL A 247 -12.83 -4.57 -12.46
C VAL A 247 -12.77 -5.01 -13.92
N ASP A 248 -12.22 -4.19 -14.80
CA ASP A 248 -12.31 -4.35 -16.24
C ASP A 248 -11.06 -5.03 -16.83
N GLY A 249 -9.89 -4.84 -16.23
CA GLY A 249 -8.60 -5.37 -16.70
C GLY A 249 -7.99 -4.59 -17.86
N ALA A 250 -8.60 -3.45 -18.20
CA ALA A 250 -8.19 -2.60 -19.32
C ALA A 250 -7.87 -1.18 -18.86
#